data_c88e0902487fa617f1135ccd08767006
#
_entry.id   c88e0902487fa617f1135ccd08767006
#
_cell.length_a   1.000
_cell.length_b   1.000
_cell.length_c   1.000
_cell.angle_alpha   90.00
_cell.angle_beta   90.00
_cell.angle_gamma   90.00
#
_symmetry.space_group_name_H-M   'P 1'
#
loop_
_entity.id
_entity.type
_entity.pdbx_description
1 polymer ?
#
loop_
_entity_poly.entity_id
_entity_poly.type
_entity_poly.pdbx_seq_one_letter_code
_entity_poly.pdbx_strand_id
1 'polypeptide(L)'
;MRITLLLALLLLSGCSVVHSSAGMVQEWSRDWHQVATDYDRARLRDWRKSFADAVASARAAGHGAEIAKEGALLDPDAALGGGPIPNGSYACRVIKVGAKSPGMLDYVSYPSFACRIRQERDLQGFAKMTGSQRQVGLIFPGDVIRQVFLGTLVLGDEREAMQYGQDKSRDVAGYIERIGPGHWRLIMPAPAFESKLDVIELVPLSSG
;
A
#
# COMPACT_ATOMS: atom_id res chain seq x y z
N MET A 1 -1.09 -74.56 -6.45
CA MET A 1 -0.14 -73.44 -6.33
C MET A 1 -0.92 -72.13 -6.65
N ARG A 2 -1.39 -71.42 -5.62
CA ARG A 2 -2.24 -70.26 -5.74
C ARG A 2 -1.36 -69.01 -5.54
N ILE A 3 -1.21 -68.20 -6.56
CA ILE A 3 -0.47 -66.91 -6.52
C ILE A 3 -1.47 -65.82 -6.21
N THR A 4 -1.38 -65.21 -5.04
CA THR A 4 -2.18 -64.09 -4.59
C THR A 4 -1.47 -62.81 -5.02
N LEU A 5 -2.08 -62.04 -5.90
CA LEU A 5 -1.60 -60.73 -6.37
C LEU A 5 -2.05 -59.66 -5.38
N LEU A 6 -1.13 -59.02 -4.67
CA LEU A 6 -1.38 -57.89 -3.80
C LEU A 6 -1.32 -56.59 -4.65
N LEU A 7 -2.46 -55.94 -4.77
CA LEU A 7 -2.60 -54.62 -5.42
C LEU A 7 -2.30 -53.55 -4.39
N ALA A 8 -1.15 -52.86 -4.51
CA ALA A 8 -0.81 -51.72 -3.66
C ALA A 8 -1.48 -50.46 -4.22
N LEU A 9 -2.48 -49.91 -3.49
CA LEU A 9 -3.07 -48.62 -3.76
C LEU A 9 -2.10 -47.51 -3.29
N LEU A 10 -1.48 -46.83 -4.21
CA LEU A 10 -0.77 -45.54 -3.97
C LEU A 10 -1.76 -44.41 -3.83
N LEU A 11 -2.01 -43.96 -2.61
CA LEU A 11 -2.73 -42.75 -2.32
C LEU A 11 -1.80 -41.56 -2.61
N LEU A 12 -2.01 -40.91 -3.74
CA LEU A 12 -1.42 -39.60 -4.06
C LEU A 12 -2.13 -38.52 -3.23
N SER A 13 -1.57 -38.19 -2.08
CA SER A 13 -1.95 -37.02 -1.32
C SER A 13 -1.53 -35.75 -2.09
N GLY A 14 -2.43 -35.19 -2.88
CA GLY A 14 -2.24 -33.90 -3.52
C GLY A 14 -2.20 -32.79 -2.47
N CYS A 15 -1.01 -32.29 -2.13
CA CYS A 15 -0.87 -31.03 -1.43
C CYS A 15 -1.37 -29.91 -2.32
N SER A 16 -2.60 -29.45 -2.07
CA SER A 16 -3.09 -28.19 -2.64
C SER A 16 -2.28 -27.05 -2.02
N VAL A 17 -1.29 -26.55 -2.75
CA VAL A 17 -0.58 -25.32 -2.39
C VAL A 17 -1.56 -24.17 -2.62
N VAL A 18 -2.25 -23.77 -1.55
CA VAL A 18 -3.04 -22.55 -1.56
C VAL A 18 -2.05 -21.40 -1.64
N HIS A 19 -1.88 -20.81 -2.81
CA HIS A 19 -1.13 -19.57 -2.99
C HIS A 19 -1.93 -18.44 -2.35
N SER A 20 -1.67 -18.22 -1.07
CA SER A 20 -2.13 -17.04 -0.34
C SER A 20 -1.34 -15.85 -0.87
N SER A 21 -2.03 -14.75 -1.17
CA SER A 21 -1.42 -13.46 -1.52
C SER A 21 -0.57 -12.84 -0.39
N ALA A 22 -0.41 -13.55 0.71
CA ALA A 22 0.44 -13.23 1.86
C ALA A 22 1.95 -13.42 1.61
N GLY A 23 2.37 -13.85 0.44
CA GLY A 23 3.79 -14.04 0.13
C GLY A 23 4.62 -12.77 -0.07
N MET A 24 4.02 -11.58 0.10
CA MET A 24 4.68 -10.32 -0.24
C MET A 24 5.48 -9.68 0.88
N VAL A 25 5.15 -9.98 2.12
CA VAL A 25 5.88 -9.56 3.32
C VAL A 25 6.06 -10.79 4.21
N GLN A 26 7.26 -11.00 4.70
CA GLN A 26 7.55 -12.14 5.55
C GLN A 26 6.84 -11.96 6.91
N GLU A 27 5.76 -12.74 7.11
CA GLU A 27 4.85 -12.64 8.26
C GLU A 27 5.42 -13.30 9.53
N TRP A 28 6.57 -12.88 10.02
CA TRP A 28 7.10 -13.43 11.26
C TRP A 28 6.94 -12.51 12.45
N SER A 29 6.60 -11.25 12.20
CA SER A 29 6.42 -10.25 13.25
C SER A 29 5.27 -9.32 12.92
N ARG A 30 4.50 -8.96 13.97
CA ARG A 30 3.53 -7.87 13.90
C ARG A 30 4.19 -6.50 14.13
N ASP A 31 5.46 -6.51 14.49
CA ASP A 31 6.28 -5.31 14.65
C ASP A 31 6.89 -4.92 13.29
N TRP A 32 6.34 -3.91 12.67
CA TRP A 32 6.80 -3.40 11.39
C TRP A 32 8.28 -2.97 11.41
N HIS A 33 8.84 -2.59 12.57
CA HIS A 33 10.25 -2.22 12.67
C HIS A 33 11.19 -3.41 12.37
N GLN A 34 10.74 -4.63 12.68
CA GLN A 34 11.51 -5.84 12.38
C GLN A 34 11.38 -6.27 10.92
N VAL A 35 10.30 -5.87 10.23
CA VAL A 35 10.03 -6.22 8.84
C VAL A 35 10.56 -5.18 7.87
N ALA A 36 10.42 -3.90 8.20
CA ALA A 36 10.81 -2.79 7.33
C ALA A 36 12.31 -2.80 7.02
N THR A 37 12.67 -2.54 5.76
CA THR A 37 14.06 -2.29 5.37
C THR A 37 14.58 -1.02 6.05
N ASP A 38 15.91 -0.89 6.18
CA ASP A 38 16.54 0.34 6.72
C ASP A 38 16.15 1.58 5.92
N TYR A 39 16.05 1.42 4.60
CA TYR A 39 15.62 2.47 3.70
C TYR A 39 14.19 2.93 3.99
N ASP A 40 13.28 1.99 4.21
CA ASP A 40 11.88 2.30 4.48
C ASP A 40 11.68 2.86 5.89
N ARG A 41 12.43 2.35 6.89
CA ARG A 41 12.46 2.97 8.22
C ARG A 41 12.89 4.44 8.16
N ALA A 42 13.89 4.77 7.33
CA ALA A 42 14.34 6.15 7.16
C ALA A 42 13.26 7.02 6.50
N ARG A 43 12.68 6.60 5.38
CA ARG A 43 11.64 7.41 4.69
C ARG A 43 10.35 7.54 5.49
N LEU A 44 9.97 6.53 6.27
CA LEU A 44 8.84 6.62 7.19
C LEU A 44 9.12 7.61 8.32
N ARG A 45 10.32 7.59 8.93
CA ARG A 45 10.71 8.58 9.93
C ARG A 45 10.66 10.00 9.37
N ASP A 46 11.12 10.20 8.15
CA ASP A 46 11.24 11.51 7.50
C ASP A 46 9.99 11.91 6.68
N TRP A 47 8.86 11.18 6.86
CA TRP A 47 7.66 11.34 6.04
C TRP A 47 7.11 12.75 6.03
N ARG A 48 7.11 13.44 7.19
CA ARG A 48 6.56 14.80 7.33
C ARG A 48 7.37 15.82 6.52
N LYS A 49 8.69 15.66 6.51
CA LYS A 49 9.56 16.49 5.67
C LYS A 49 9.30 16.22 4.20
N SER A 50 9.23 14.97 3.79
CA SER A 50 8.91 14.59 2.40
C SER A 50 7.57 15.14 1.96
N PHE A 51 6.57 15.11 2.83
CA PHE A 51 5.24 15.65 2.57
C PHE A 51 5.28 17.17 2.36
N ALA A 52 5.90 17.90 3.28
CA ALA A 52 6.02 19.36 3.20
C ALA A 52 6.79 19.80 1.95
N ASP A 53 7.91 19.16 1.67
CA ASP A 53 8.75 19.46 0.49
C ASP A 53 7.99 19.20 -0.83
N ALA A 54 7.21 18.10 -0.91
CA ALA A 54 6.41 17.78 -2.09
C ALA A 54 5.31 18.82 -2.33
N VAL A 55 4.56 19.19 -1.29
CA VAL A 55 3.50 20.20 -1.37
C VAL A 55 4.07 21.57 -1.71
N ALA A 56 5.19 21.94 -1.11
CA ALA A 56 5.86 23.21 -1.43
C ALA A 56 6.33 23.26 -2.89
N SER A 57 6.92 22.16 -3.39
CA SER A 57 7.35 22.01 -4.79
C SER A 57 6.17 22.19 -5.76
N ALA A 58 5.07 21.49 -5.52
CA ALA A 58 3.88 21.56 -6.38
C ALA A 58 3.23 22.97 -6.35
N ARG A 59 3.18 23.62 -5.18
CA ARG A 59 2.72 25.02 -5.08
C ARG A 59 3.60 26.00 -5.85
N ALA A 60 4.93 25.84 -5.75
CA ALA A 60 5.89 26.66 -6.48
C ALA A 60 5.77 26.48 -8.01
N ALA A 61 5.36 25.28 -8.46
CA ALA A 61 5.08 24.97 -9.86
C ALA A 61 3.71 25.46 -10.35
N GLY A 62 2.92 26.16 -9.51
CA GLY A 62 1.64 26.76 -9.89
C GLY A 62 0.39 25.97 -9.51
N HIS A 63 0.52 24.81 -8.82
CA HIS A 63 -0.59 23.93 -8.43
C HIS A 63 -1.21 24.25 -7.07
N GLY A 64 -1.11 25.52 -6.63
CA GLY A 64 -1.64 25.93 -5.32
C GLY A 64 -3.14 25.73 -5.15
N ALA A 65 -3.93 25.97 -6.22
CA ALA A 65 -5.38 25.82 -6.20
C ALA A 65 -5.80 24.33 -6.11
N GLU A 66 -5.15 23.46 -6.87
CA GLU A 66 -5.39 22.01 -6.84
C GLU A 66 -5.03 21.43 -5.47
N ILE A 67 -3.88 21.82 -4.90
CA ILE A 67 -3.46 21.41 -3.55
C ILE A 67 -4.49 21.86 -2.50
N ALA A 68 -4.98 23.10 -2.58
CA ALA A 68 -5.98 23.62 -1.65
C ALA A 68 -7.31 22.85 -1.75
N LYS A 69 -7.71 22.43 -2.95
CA LYS A 69 -8.91 21.64 -3.20
C LYS A 69 -8.87 20.25 -2.58
N GLU A 70 -7.68 19.66 -2.43
CA GLU A 70 -7.53 18.33 -1.81
C GLU A 70 -7.78 18.35 -0.29
N GLY A 71 -7.72 19.51 0.36
CA GLY A 71 -8.06 19.67 1.78
C GLY A 71 -7.28 18.70 2.67
N ALA A 72 -7.99 17.93 3.48
CA ALA A 72 -7.41 16.99 4.44
C ALA A 72 -6.49 15.92 3.82
N LEU A 73 -6.65 15.61 2.53
CA LEU A 73 -5.78 14.65 1.84
C LEU A 73 -4.34 15.14 1.75
N LEU A 74 -4.14 16.45 1.56
CA LEU A 74 -2.83 17.08 1.45
C LEU A 74 -2.51 18.03 2.61
N ASP A 75 -3.14 17.82 3.77
CA ASP A 75 -2.80 18.46 5.04
C ASP A 75 -2.05 17.44 5.93
N PRO A 76 -0.76 17.66 6.29
CA PRO A 76 0.01 16.73 7.10
C PRO A 76 -0.53 16.55 8.53
N ASP A 77 -1.39 17.46 9.00
CA ASP A 77 -1.96 17.46 10.35
C ASP A 77 -3.41 16.96 10.41
N ALA A 78 -3.98 16.47 9.29
CA ALA A 78 -5.37 16.04 9.20
C ALA A 78 -5.66 14.68 9.87
N ALA A 79 -4.66 13.95 10.34
CA ALA A 79 -4.84 12.61 10.91
C ALA A 79 -5.72 12.63 12.16
N LEU A 80 -6.73 11.75 12.18
CA LEU A 80 -7.65 11.55 13.28
C LEU A 80 -7.41 10.17 13.91
N GLY A 81 -7.45 10.09 15.24
CA GLY A 81 -7.48 8.78 15.92
C GLY A 81 -8.74 7.97 15.57
N GLY A 82 -8.78 6.68 15.93
CA GLY A 82 -10.02 5.91 15.81
C GLY A 82 -9.90 4.49 15.24
N GLY A 83 -8.85 3.78 15.57
CA GLY A 83 -8.71 2.37 15.24
C GLY A 83 -8.29 2.08 13.80
N PRO A 84 -8.13 0.80 13.46
CA PRO A 84 -7.66 0.38 12.14
C PRO A 84 -8.68 0.68 11.06
N ILE A 85 -8.19 0.84 9.83
CA ILE A 85 -9.04 0.97 8.64
C ILE A 85 -9.90 -0.29 8.50
N PRO A 86 -11.24 -0.19 8.28
CA PRO A 86 -12.10 -1.36 8.14
C PRO A 86 -11.75 -2.25 6.95
N ASN A 87 -11.99 -3.55 7.08
CA ASN A 87 -11.96 -4.46 5.93
C ASN A 87 -13.10 -4.13 4.98
N GLY A 88 -12.85 -4.20 3.67
CA GLY A 88 -13.87 -3.91 2.66
C GLY A 88 -13.29 -3.55 1.31
N SER A 89 -14.19 -3.20 0.39
CA SER A 89 -13.86 -2.63 -0.91
C SER A 89 -13.87 -1.10 -0.84
N TYR A 90 -12.96 -0.47 -1.56
CA TYR A 90 -12.76 0.98 -1.53
C TYR A 90 -12.68 1.54 -2.95
N ALA A 91 -13.29 2.70 -3.15
CA ALA A 91 -12.88 3.60 -4.20
C ALA A 91 -11.58 4.27 -3.76
N CYS A 92 -10.52 4.19 -4.57
CA CYS A 92 -9.25 4.78 -4.23
C CYS A 92 -8.71 5.65 -5.36
N ARG A 93 -8.28 6.85 -5.02
CA ARG A 93 -7.75 7.83 -5.95
C ARG A 93 -6.29 8.13 -5.61
N VAL A 94 -5.41 8.03 -6.60
CA VAL A 94 -3.99 8.31 -6.42
C VAL A 94 -3.71 9.77 -6.75
N ILE A 95 -2.99 10.44 -5.87
CA ILE A 95 -2.49 11.79 -6.05
C ILE A 95 -0.96 11.74 -5.96
N LYS A 96 -0.28 12.22 -7.01
CA LYS A 96 1.18 12.35 -7.05
C LYS A 96 1.56 13.82 -6.90
N VAL A 97 2.48 14.12 -5.99
CA VAL A 97 2.82 15.50 -5.60
C VAL A 97 4.32 15.71 -5.61
N GLY A 98 4.74 16.81 -6.25
CA GLY A 98 6.13 17.21 -6.39
C GLY A 98 6.92 16.35 -7.37
N ALA A 99 7.36 16.92 -8.48
CA ALA A 99 8.20 16.22 -9.45
C ALA A 99 9.52 15.76 -8.83
N LYS A 100 9.91 14.52 -9.10
CA LYS A 100 11.18 13.94 -8.62
C LYS A 100 12.36 14.31 -9.52
N SER A 101 12.10 14.59 -10.79
CA SER A 101 13.10 14.99 -11.77
C SER A 101 12.51 15.92 -12.84
N PRO A 102 13.34 16.67 -13.57
CA PRO A 102 12.90 17.51 -14.66
C PRO A 102 12.07 16.72 -15.69
N GLY A 103 10.98 17.32 -16.15
CA GLY A 103 10.06 16.70 -17.12
C GLY A 103 8.94 15.85 -16.51
N MET A 104 8.99 15.57 -15.21
CA MET A 104 7.86 14.97 -14.50
C MET A 104 6.85 16.03 -14.09
N LEU A 105 5.59 15.59 -13.85
CA LEU A 105 4.51 16.48 -13.42
C LEU A 105 4.59 16.74 -11.91
N ASP A 106 4.45 18.00 -11.52
CA ASP A 106 4.48 18.41 -10.11
C ASP A 106 3.18 18.08 -9.35
N TYR A 107 2.09 17.87 -10.07
CA TYR A 107 0.82 17.44 -9.50
C TYR A 107 0.04 16.60 -10.52
N VAL A 108 -0.44 15.45 -10.07
CA VAL A 108 -1.35 14.59 -10.84
C VAL A 108 -2.37 13.98 -9.89
N SER A 109 -3.66 14.13 -10.23
CA SER A 109 -4.75 13.41 -9.57
C SER A 109 -5.39 12.45 -10.59
N TYR A 110 -5.33 11.15 -10.30
CA TYR A 110 -5.87 10.14 -11.20
C TYR A 110 -7.37 9.92 -10.95
N PRO A 111 -8.10 9.32 -11.91
CA PRO A 111 -9.44 8.80 -11.67
C PRO A 111 -9.44 7.75 -10.56
N SER A 112 -10.64 7.44 -10.04
CA SER A 112 -10.79 6.42 -9.01
C SER A 112 -10.48 5.02 -9.54
N PHE A 113 -9.80 4.23 -8.72
CA PHE A 113 -9.48 2.83 -8.91
C PHE A 113 -10.23 1.97 -7.89
N ALA A 114 -10.23 0.65 -8.10
CA ALA A 114 -10.69 -0.31 -7.10
C ALA A 114 -9.55 -0.69 -6.16
N CYS A 115 -9.80 -0.60 -4.86
CA CYS A 115 -8.89 -1.07 -3.81
C CYS A 115 -9.62 -2.01 -2.86
N ARG A 116 -8.86 -2.86 -2.17
CA ARG A 116 -9.38 -3.80 -1.20
C ARG A 116 -8.51 -3.85 0.04
N ILE A 117 -9.19 -3.90 1.19
CA ILE A 117 -8.58 -4.21 2.50
C ILE A 117 -9.24 -5.48 3.00
N ARG A 118 -8.44 -6.44 3.43
CA ARG A 118 -8.94 -7.71 3.97
C ARG A 118 -8.08 -8.21 5.13
N GLN A 119 -8.66 -9.06 5.95
CA GLN A 119 -7.89 -9.74 6.99
C GLN A 119 -6.93 -10.76 6.35
N GLU A 120 -5.66 -10.72 6.76
CA GLU A 120 -4.60 -11.63 6.40
C GLU A 120 -3.98 -12.17 7.68
N ARG A 121 -4.48 -13.31 8.18
CA ARG A 121 -4.11 -13.84 9.50
C ARG A 121 -4.21 -12.76 10.59
N ASP A 122 -3.11 -12.38 11.23
CA ASP A 122 -3.05 -11.40 12.33
C ASP A 122 -2.91 -9.94 11.88
N LEU A 123 -2.75 -9.71 10.57
CA LEU A 123 -2.61 -8.39 9.95
C LEU A 123 -3.74 -8.14 8.96
N GLN A 124 -3.78 -6.93 8.42
CA GLN A 124 -4.62 -6.62 7.27
C GLN A 124 -3.76 -6.54 6.02
N GLY A 125 -4.32 -6.94 4.88
CA GLY A 125 -3.73 -6.71 3.57
C GLY A 125 -4.40 -5.54 2.86
N PHE A 126 -3.62 -4.76 2.12
CA PHE A 126 -4.10 -3.76 1.18
C PHE A 126 -3.69 -4.14 -0.24
N ALA A 127 -4.60 -3.99 -1.19
CA ALA A 127 -4.33 -4.16 -2.60
C ALA A 127 -5.07 -3.11 -3.45
N LYS A 128 -4.33 -2.38 -4.27
CA LYS A 128 -4.89 -1.63 -5.39
C LYS A 128 -5.09 -2.59 -6.56
N MET A 129 -6.33 -2.82 -6.96
CA MET A 129 -6.73 -3.90 -7.85
C MET A 129 -6.60 -3.55 -9.34
N THR A 130 -6.65 -2.27 -9.68
CA THR A 130 -6.67 -1.81 -11.07
C THR A 130 -5.61 -0.73 -11.33
N GLY A 131 -5.30 -0.49 -12.62
CA GLY A 131 -4.29 0.45 -13.07
C GLY A 131 -2.91 -0.20 -13.26
N SER A 132 -1.99 0.54 -13.86
CA SER A 132 -0.65 0.06 -14.24
C SER A 132 0.37 0.03 -13.10
N GLN A 133 0.12 0.76 -12.02
CA GLN A 133 0.92 0.74 -10.79
C GLN A 133 0.00 0.32 -9.64
N ARG A 134 0.18 -0.90 -9.14
CA ARG A 134 -0.68 -1.50 -8.11
C ARG A 134 0.14 -1.79 -6.86
N GLN A 135 -0.14 -1.05 -5.80
CA GLN A 135 0.45 -1.27 -4.48
C GLN A 135 -0.25 -2.46 -3.82
N VAL A 136 0.51 -3.42 -3.34
CA VAL A 136 0.02 -4.62 -2.64
C VAL A 136 0.93 -4.92 -1.46
N GLY A 137 0.36 -5.18 -0.29
CA GLY A 137 1.17 -5.44 0.91
C GLY A 137 0.33 -5.59 2.17
N LEU A 138 1.01 -5.52 3.30
CA LEU A 138 0.43 -5.70 4.62
C LEU A 138 0.35 -4.37 5.40
N ILE A 139 -0.66 -4.28 6.24
CA ILE A 139 -0.91 -3.17 7.14
C ILE A 139 -0.60 -3.64 8.56
N PHE A 140 0.37 -3.02 9.18
CA PHE A 140 0.84 -3.29 10.52
C PHE A 140 0.23 -2.33 11.53
N PRO A 141 0.06 -2.73 12.79
CA PRO A 141 -0.18 -1.78 13.87
C PRO A 141 0.94 -0.71 13.90
N GLY A 142 0.56 0.52 14.12
CA GLY A 142 1.47 1.65 14.30
C GLY A 142 1.25 2.31 15.64
N ASP A 143 0.92 3.61 15.64
CA ASP A 143 0.54 4.37 16.84
C ASP A 143 -1.00 4.54 16.96
N VAL A 144 -1.45 5.41 17.85
CA VAL A 144 -2.90 5.65 18.12
C VAL A 144 -3.63 6.35 16.95
N ILE A 145 -2.91 6.89 15.99
CA ILE A 145 -3.46 7.62 14.85
C ILE A 145 -3.06 7.03 13.48
N ARG A 146 -2.01 6.16 13.43
CA ARG A 146 -1.46 5.63 12.18
C ARG A 146 -1.27 4.14 12.22
N GLN A 147 -1.55 3.50 11.09
CA GLN A 147 -1.08 2.16 10.77
C GLN A 147 0.08 2.27 9.75
N VAL A 148 0.95 1.27 9.71
CA VAL A 148 2.09 1.23 8.76
C VAL A 148 1.79 0.26 7.65
N PHE A 149 1.92 0.70 6.41
CA PHE A 149 1.85 -0.13 5.23
C PHE A 149 3.27 -0.46 4.73
N LEU A 150 3.54 -1.74 4.55
CA LEU A 150 4.74 -2.25 3.86
C LEU A 150 4.30 -3.19 2.74
N GLY A 151 4.83 -2.99 1.56
CA GLY A 151 4.43 -3.78 0.41
C GLY A 151 5.32 -3.56 -0.80
N THR A 152 4.80 -3.94 -1.94
CA THR A 152 5.50 -3.84 -3.22
C THR A 152 4.60 -3.25 -4.31
N LEU A 153 5.24 -2.77 -5.35
CA LEU A 153 4.59 -2.24 -6.55
C LEU A 153 4.56 -3.30 -7.64
N VAL A 154 3.36 -3.67 -8.06
CA VAL A 154 3.11 -4.54 -9.22
C VAL A 154 2.90 -3.63 -10.44
N LEU A 155 3.65 -3.83 -11.51
CA LEU A 155 3.66 -2.95 -12.68
C LEU A 155 3.02 -3.61 -13.90
N GLY A 156 2.31 -2.79 -14.69
CA GLY A 156 1.78 -3.18 -15.99
C GLY A 156 0.92 -4.45 -15.94
N ASP A 157 1.30 -5.45 -16.70
CA ASP A 157 0.66 -6.76 -16.85
C ASP A 157 1.19 -7.85 -15.91
N GLU A 158 2.10 -7.51 -14.99
CA GLU A 158 2.57 -8.45 -13.97
C GLU A 158 1.39 -9.02 -13.18
N ARG A 159 1.40 -10.34 -12.99
CA ARG A 159 0.33 -11.07 -12.28
C ARG A 159 0.69 -11.38 -10.84
N GLU A 160 1.98 -11.40 -10.53
CA GLU A 160 2.51 -11.73 -9.23
C GLU A 160 3.28 -10.54 -8.65
N ALA A 161 3.14 -10.34 -7.35
CA ALA A 161 3.88 -9.34 -6.63
C ALA A 161 5.26 -9.89 -6.23
N MET A 162 6.29 -9.09 -6.35
CA MET A 162 7.59 -9.41 -5.77
C MET A 162 7.49 -9.43 -4.25
N GLN A 163 8.37 -10.19 -3.61
CA GLN A 163 8.47 -10.13 -2.16
C GLN A 163 9.03 -8.78 -1.72
N TYR A 164 8.44 -8.18 -0.69
CA TYR A 164 8.94 -6.97 -0.07
C TYR A 164 10.39 -7.15 0.41
N GLY A 165 11.24 -6.15 0.18
CA GLY A 165 12.66 -6.16 0.52
C GLY A 165 13.59 -6.78 -0.54
N GLN A 166 13.04 -7.33 -1.64
CA GLN A 166 13.86 -7.89 -2.73
C GLN A 166 14.32 -6.83 -3.74
N ASP A 167 13.47 -5.83 -4.00
CA ASP A 167 13.78 -4.76 -4.94
C ASP A 167 13.37 -3.41 -4.34
N LYS A 168 14.36 -2.64 -3.93
CA LYS A 168 14.18 -1.31 -3.34
C LYS A 168 13.36 -0.37 -4.22
N SER A 169 13.39 -0.53 -5.55
CA SER A 169 12.61 0.31 -6.46
C SER A 169 11.14 -0.09 -6.49
N ARG A 170 10.83 -1.31 -6.06
CA ARG A 170 9.46 -1.82 -5.95
C ARG A 170 8.91 -1.71 -4.54
N ASP A 171 9.78 -1.63 -3.53
CA ASP A 171 9.35 -1.54 -2.13
C ASP A 171 8.54 -0.27 -1.89
N VAL A 172 7.39 -0.45 -1.25
CA VAL A 172 6.46 0.61 -0.88
C VAL A 172 6.29 0.61 0.62
N ALA A 173 6.49 1.77 1.23
CA ALA A 173 6.18 1.99 2.64
C ALA A 173 5.35 3.27 2.80
N GLY A 174 4.44 3.27 3.77
CA GLY A 174 3.57 4.41 4.00
C GLY A 174 2.81 4.33 5.32
N TYR A 175 2.03 5.39 5.57
CA TYR A 175 1.13 5.47 6.70
C TYR A 175 -0.32 5.49 6.25
N ILE A 176 -1.16 4.67 6.87
CA ILE A 176 -2.61 4.74 6.71
C ILE A 176 -3.17 5.55 7.87
N GLU A 177 -3.93 6.58 7.54
CA GLU A 177 -4.54 7.52 8.49
C GLU A 177 -6.02 7.71 8.17
N ARG A 178 -6.83 7.84 9.22
CA ARG A 178 -8.19 8.33 9.09
C ARG A 178 -8.15 9.87 9.04
N ILE A 179 -8.85 10.47 8.09
CA ILE A 179 -8.91 11.94 7.91
C ILE A 179 -10.35 12.49 7.96
N GLY A 180 -11.32 11.61 8.15
CA GLY A 180 -12.74 11.98 8.25
C GLY A 180 -13.64 10.78 8.52
N PRO A 181 -14.95 10.98 8.71
CA PRO A 181 -15.93 9.89 8.75
C PRO A 181 -15.94 9.13 7.41
N GLY A 182 -15.67 7.81 7.44
CA GLY A 182 -15.59 7.02 6.21
C GLY A 182 -14.50 7.47 5.23
N HIS A 183 -13.43 8.10 5.70
CA HIS A 183 -12.42 8.69 4.84
C HIS A 183 -11.02 8.45 5.39
N TRP A 184 -10.19 7.77 4.62
CA TRP A 184 -8.81 7.43 4.94
C TRP A 184 -7.87 7.85 3.82
N ARG A 185 -6.59 7.90 4.14
CA ARG A 185 -5.51 8.05 3.17
C ARG A 185 -4.34 7.11 3.48
N LEU A 186 -3.65 6.68 2.43
CA LEU A 186 -2.32 6.06 2.50
C LEU A 186 -1.30 7.08 1.99
N ILE A 187 -0.40 7.53 2.86
CA ILE A 187 0.71 8.44 2.55
C ILE A 187 1.94 7.60 2.24
N MET A 188 2.53 7.75 1.08
CA MET A 188 3.76 7.08 0.65
C MET A 188 4.86 8.12 0.40
N PRO A 189 5.73 8.39 1.40
CA PRO A 189 6.80 9.37 1.27
C PRO A 189 7.93 8.85 0.37
N ALA A 190 8.51 9.72 -0.41
CA ALA A 190 9.67 9.45 -1.28
C ALA A 190 9.53 8.15 -2.10
N PRO A 191 8.45 7.97 -2.89
CA PRO A 191 8.29 6.80 -3.74
C PRO A 191 9.45 6.69 -4.72
N ALA A 192 9.70 5.47 -5.27
CA ALA A 192 10.83 5.26 -6.17
C ALA A 192 10.71 6.06 -7.47
N PHE A 193 9.49 6.23 -7.97
CA PHE A 193 9.23 6.81 -9.30
C PHE A 193 8.45 8.12 -9.22
N GLU A 194 8.66 8.98 -10.22
CA GLU A 194 7.87 10.13 -10.65
C GLU A 194 7.77 11.28 -9.63
N SER A 195 7.31 11.05 -8.42
CA SER A 195 6.91 12.07 -7.45
C SER A 195 7.73 12.03 -6.16
N LYS A 196 7.71 13.11 -5.40
CA LYS A 196 8.28 13.19 -4.04
C LYS A 196 7.36 12.60 -2.99
N LEU A 197 6.04 12.57 -3.29
CA LEU A 197 5.00 12.05 -2.42
C LEU A 197 3.88 11.45 -3.26
N ASP A 198 3.44 10.26 -2.90
CA ASP A 198 2.17 9.71 -3.38
C ASP A 198 1.18 9.63 -2.22
N VAL A 199 -0.07 9.98 -2.47
CA VAL A 199 -1.18 9.81 -1.53
C VAL A 199 -2.29 9.02 -2.22
N ILE A 200 -2.79 7.97 -1.56
CA ILE A 200 -3.98 7.26 -2.00
C ILE A 200 -5.13 7.63 -1.07
N GLU A 201 -6.14 8.29 -1.61
CA GLU A 201 -7.43 8.48 -0.96
C GLU A 201 -8.18 7.15 -0.91
N LEU A 202 -8.84 6.85 0.20
CA LEU A 202 -9.58 5.60 0.41
C LEU A 202 -10.97 5.91 0.97
N VAL A 203 -11.99 5.67 0.16
CA VAL A 203 -13.41 5.84 0.52
C VAL A 203 -14.10 4.49 0.44
N PRO A 204 -14.70 3.97 1.53
CA PRO A 204 -15.39 2.69 1.49
C PRO A 204 -16.50 2.70 0.46
N LEU A 205 -16.61 1.61 -0.29
CA LEU A 205 -17.81 1.35 -1.10
C LEU A 205 -18.86 0.77 -0.17
N SER A 206 -20.06 1.34 -0.21
CA SER A 206 -21.22 0.79 0.52
C SER A 206 -21.39 -0.67 0.16
N SER A 207 -21.50 -1.55 1.15
CA SER A 207 -21.97 -2.91 0.92
C SER A 207 -23.39 -2.79 0.41
N GLY A 208 -23.60 -3.08 -0.88
CA GLY A 208 -24.94 -3.18 -1.43
C GLY A 208 -25.71 -4.35 -0.83
#